data_51d0a1766f484fc60023dd340a9778d8
#
_entry.id   51d0a1766f484fc60023dd340a9778d8
#
_cell.length_a   1.000
_cell.length_b   1.000
_cell.length_c   1.000
_cell.angle_alpha   90.00
_cell.angle_beta   90.00
_cell.angle_gamma   90.00
#
_symmetry.space_group_name_H-M   'P 1'
#
loop_
_entity.id
_entity.type
_entity.pdbx_description
1 polymer ?
#
loop_
_entity_poly.entity_id
_entity_poly.type
_entity_poly.pdbx_seq_one_letter_code
_entity_poly.pdbx_strand_id
1 'polypeptide(L)'
;RGTFSQRHSVLRNQKDNSRYVPLNNISNTQKQFEVVDSFLSELAVLGFEYGYSLVEPNTLTLWEAQFGDFANGAQVVIDQFVASGERKWRRASGLVMLLPHGYEGQGPEHSSARLERFLQLCSNDNMQVMNCTTPANYFHALRRQMHRDFRKPLIMMTPKSLLRNKYCVSNLEDFSKSNSFHRILWDHAIDPQSKGFIKL
;
A
#
# COMPACT_ATOMS: atom_id res chain seq x y z
N ARG A 1 -8.70 -0.03 12.18
CA ARG A 1 -8.81 0.93 13.26
C ARG A 1 -9.62 2.15 12.80
N GLY A 2 -10.39 2.77 13.71
CA GLY A 2 -11.23 3.92 13.39
C GLY A 2 -12.33 3.61 12.36
N THR A 3 -12.68 4.60 11.54
CA THR A 3 -13.76 4.49 10.55
C THR A 3 -13.54 3.40 9.51
N PHE A 4 -12.29 3.02 9.27
CA PHE A 4 -11.92 2.03 8.25
C PHE A 4 -11.55 0.66 8.83
N SER A 5 -11.69 0.44 10.11
CA SER A 5 -11.63 -0.90 10.70
C SER A 5 -12.71 -1.81 10.08
N GLN A 6 -12.66 -3.12 10.29
CA GLN A 6 -13.62 -4.07 9.75
C GLN A 6 -13.40 -4.45 8.26
N ARG A 7 -12.29 -4.07 7.68
CA ARG A 7 -11.93 -4.46 6.29
C ARG A 7 -11.13 -5.76 6.22
N HIS A 8 -11.30 -6.64 7.17
CA HIS A 8 -10.54 -7.89 7.28
C HIS A 8 -11.20 -9.08 6.60
N SER A 9 -12.23 -8.85 5.78
CA SER A 9 -12.85 -9.87 4.92
C SER A 9 -13.36 -11.12 5.65
N VAL A 10 -13.75 -11.01 6.92
CA VAL A 10 -14.32 -12.12 7.70
C VAL A 10 -15.84 -12.09 7.58
N LEU A 11 -16.40 -13.13 7.00
CA LEU A 11 -17.85 -13.36 6.99
C LEU A 11 -18.28 -14.13 8.25
N ARG A 12 -19.48 -13.85 8.71
CA ARG A 12 -20.11 -14.54 9.83
C ARG A 12 -21.35 -15.28 9.36
N ASN A 13 -21.41 -16.58 9.63
CA ASN A 13 -22.59 -17.37 9.38
C ASN A 13 -23.70 -16.95 10.38
N GLN A 14 -24.86 -16.60 9.86
CA GLN A 14 -25.99 -16.13 10.66
C GLN A 14 -26.62 -17.23 11.56
N LYS A 15 -26.38 -18.50 11.25
CA LYS A 15 -26.98 -19.63 11.97
C LYS A 15 -26.17 -20.05 13.21
N ASP A 16 -24.83 -20.15 13.05
CA ASP A 16 -23.95 -20.74 14.06
C ASP A 16 -22.82 -19.79 14.48
N ASN A 17 -22.80 -18.57 13.92
CA ASN A 17 -21.79 -17.53 14.16
C ASN A 17 -20.36 -17.97 13.81
N SER A 18 -20.20 -19.04 13.01
CA SER A 18 -18.88 -19.46 12.52
C SER A 18 -18.26 -18.39 11.63
N ARG A 19 -16.92 -18.35 11.61
CA ARG A 19 -16.15 -17.40 10.80
C ARG A 19 -15.72 -18.07 9.51
N TYR A 20 -15.77 -17.31 8.41
CA TYR A 20 -15.26 -17.72 7.13
C TYR A 20 -14.50 -16.57 6.46
N VAL A 21 -13.27 -16.84 6.03
CA VAL A 21 -12.43 -15.85 5.32
C VAL A 21 -12.29 -16.30 3.86
N PRO A 22 -13.05 -15.71 2.91
CA PRO A 22 -13.04 -16.13 1.51
C PRO A 22 -11.63 -16.15 0.91
N LEU A 23 -10.81 -15.16 1.24
CA LEU A 23 -9.43 -15.03 0.73
C LEU A 23 -8.48 -16.13 1.22
N ASN A 24 -8.85 -16.88 2.26
CA ASN A 24 -8.11 -18.07 2.73
C ASN A 24 -8.64 -19.38 2.13
N ASN A 25 -9.63 -19.30 1.24
CA ASN A 25 -10.30 -20.45 0.67
C ASN A 25 -10.38 -20.40 -0.86
N ILE A 26 -9.40 -19.78 -1.52
CA ILE A 26 -9.31 -19.70 -2.99
C ILE A 26 -8.66 -20.97 -3.54
N SER A 27 -7.67 -21.52 -2.85
CA SER A 27 -6.91 -22.70 -3.26
C SER A 27 -6.39 -23.46 -2.04
N ASN A 28 -6.33 -24.77 -2.13
CA ASN A 28 -5.77 -25.63 -1.05
C ASN A 28 -4.25 -25.46 -0.87
N THR A 29 -3.57 -24.84 -1.82
CA THR A 29 -2.10 -24.64 -1.79
C THR A 29 -1.68 -23.20 -1.55
N GLN A 30 -2.64 -22.30 -1.33
CA GLN A 30 -2.34 -20.89 -1.09
C GLN A 30 -1.68 -20.66 0.27
N LYS A 31 -0.97 -19.55 0.39
CA LYS A 31 -0.52 -19.02 1.67
C LYS A 31 -1.68 -18.36 2.41
N GLN A 32 -1.53 -18.21 3.72
CA GLN A 32 -2.53 -17.61 4.57
C GLN A 32 -2.59 -16.09 4.34
N PHE A 33 -3.81 -15.58 4.28
CA PHE A 33 -4.12 -14.17 4.35
C PHE A 33 -4.56 -13.83 5.78
N GLU A 34 -3.90 -12.86 6.40
CA GLU A 34 -4.19 -12.44 7.75
C GLU A 34 -4.34 -10.91 7.81
N VAL A 35 -5.39 -10.43 8.43
CA VAL A 35 -5.65 -9.02 8.67
C VAL A 35 -6.02 -8.82 10.11
N VAL A 36 -5.30 -7.94 10.79
CA VAL A 36 -5.48 -7.66 12.21
C VAL A 36 -5.66 -6.15 12.42
N ASP A 37 -6.65 -5.78 13.21
CA ASP A 37 -6.79 -4.40 13.67
C ASP A 37 -5.61 -4.05 14.58
N SER A 38 -4.89 -2.99 14.24
CA SER A 38 -3.69 -2.58 14.96
C SER A 38 -3.99 -1.89 16.29
N PHE A 39 -3.02 -1.85 17.17
CA PHE A 39 -3.03 -1.00 18.36
C PHE A 39 -3.06 0.50 17.97
N LEU A 40 -3.43 1.36 18.93
CA LEU A 40 -3.55 2.81 18.73
C LEU A 40 -2.20 3.56 18.78
N SER A 41 -1.13 2.93 18.37
CA SER A 41 0.21 3.52 18.34
C SER A 41 0.87 3.25 17.01
N GLU A 42 1.03 4.26 16.18
CA GLU A 42 1.74 4.18 14.91
C GLU A 42 3.19 3.73 15.12
N LEU A 43 3.85 4.25 16.16
CA LEU A 43 5.21 3.88 16.52
C LEU A 43 5.33 2.37 16.78
N ALA A 44 4.46 1.84 17.62
CA ALA A 44 4.49 0.43 18.02
C ALA A 44 4.17 -0.49 16.86
N VAL A 45 3.12 -0.17 16.10
CA VAL A 45 2.66 -1.02 14.99
C VAL A 45 3.65 -1.00 13.83
N LEU A 46 4.13 0.16 13.42
CA LEU A 46 5.11 0.25 12.34
C LEU A 46 6.43 -0.43 12.72
N GLY A 47 6.86 -0.27 13.97
CA GLY A 47 8.05 -0.96 14.50
C GLY A 47 7.87 -2.49 14.47
N PHE A 48 6.71 -2.98 14.86
CA PHE A 48 6.36 -4.41 14.79
C PHE A 48 6.40 -4.92 13.35
N GLU A 49 5.68 -4.28 12.43
CA GLU A 49 5.58 -4.72 11.04
C GLU A 49 6.94 -4.62 10.31
N TYR A 50 7.74 -3.62 10.63
CA TYR A 50 9.11 -3.56 10.13
C TYR A 50 9.92 -4.77 10.60
N GLY A 51 9.92 -5.08 11.90
CA GLY A 51 10.61 -6.25 12.46
C GLY A 51 10.12 -7.57 11.86
N TYR A 52 8.80 -7.72 11.73
CA TYR A 52 8.18 -8.89 11.10
C TYR A 52 8.65 -9.08 9.66
N SER A 53 8.69 -8.02 8.86
CA SER A 53 9.15 -8.07 7.46
C SER A 53 10.62 -8.47 7.30
N LEU A 54 11.44 -8.26 8.34
CA LEU A 54 12.85 -8.70 8.33
C LEU A 54 13.00 -10.19 8.63
N VAL A 55 12.14 -10.72 9.51
CA VAL A 55 12.18 -12.13 9.94
C VAL A 55 11.55 -13.03 8.89
N GLU A 56 10.48 -12.56 8.24
CA GLU A 56 9.74 -13.32 7.21
C GLU A 56 9.71 -12.55 5.87
N PRO A 57 10.83 -12.55 5.14
CA PRO A 57 10.95 -11.79 3.89
C PRO A 57 10.09 -12.35 2.74
N ASN A 58 9.52 -13.55 2.89
CA ASN A 58 8.67 -14.20 1.90
C ASN A 58 7.18 -13.91 2.13
N THR A 59 6.85 -13.14 3.16
CA THR A 59 5.49 -12.65 3.42
C THR A 59 5.35 -11.21 2.95
N LEU A 60 4.25 -10.91 2.26
CA LEU A 60 3.87 -9.55 1.95
C LEU A 60 3.32 -8.89 3.21
N THR A 61 4.14 -8.10 3.87
CA THR A 61 3.80 -7.39 5.10
C THR A 61 3.33 -5.98 4.78
N LEU A 62 2.11 -5.63 5.22
CA LEU A 62 1.51 -4.32 4.97
C LEU A 62 1.08 -3.68 6.28
N TRP A 63 1.39 -2.41 6.45
CA TRP A 63 0.77 -1.56 7.44
C TRP A 63 -0.08 -0.49 6.76
N GLU A 64 -1.37 -0.43 7.09
CA GLU A 64 -2.24 0.65 6.66
C GLU A 64 -2.47 1.63 7.81
N ALA A 65 -2.05 2.87 7.63
CA ALA A 65 -2.36 3.94 8.57
C ALA A 65 -3.87 4.24 8.55
N GLN A 66 -4.42 4.69 9.66
CA GLN A 66 -5.82 5.16 9.69
C GLN A 66 -6.02 6.33 8.72
N PHE A 67 -5.10 7.28 8.75
CA PHE A 67 -4.85 8.32 7.77
C PHE A 67 -3.35 8.48 7.62
N GLY A 68 -2.87 8.80 6.42
CA GLY A 68 -1.44 8.96 6.19
C GLY A 68 -0.80 10.09 7.02
N ASP A 69 -1.58 11.08 7.42
CA ASP A 69 -1.17 12.14 8.34
C ASP A 69 -0.57 11.59 9.65
N PHE A 70 -1.13 10.51 10.17
CA PHE A 70 -0.71 9.96 11.45
C PHE A 70 0.59 9.15 11.37
N ALA A 71 1.15 8.94 10.18
CA ALA A 71 2.47 8.33 10.03
C ALA A 71 3.57 9.13 10.75
N ASN A 72 3.35 10.42 11.00
CA ASN A 72 4.28 11.25 11.78
C ASN A 72 4.47 10.75 13.21
N GLY A 73 3.48 10.07 13.80
CA GLY A 73 3.62 9.41 15.11
C GLY A 73 4.64 8.27 15.14
N ALA A 74 5.05 7.78 13.97
CA ALA A 74 6.10 6.77 13.80
C ALA A 74 7.33 7.31 13.04
N GLN A 75 7.52 8.62 12.97
CA GLN A 75 8.58 9.23 12.17
C GLN A 75 9.97 8.69 12.53
N VAL A 76 10.23 8.44 13.80
CA VAL A 76 11.51 7.87 14.23
C VAL A 76 11.75 6.46 13.66
N VAL A 77 10.72 5.64 13.53
CA VAL A 77 10.81 4.32 12.88
C VAL A 77 11.06 4.48 11.39
N ILE A 78 10.37 5.43 10.75
CA ILE A 78 10.53 5.73 9.33
C ILE A 78 11.99 6.14 9.06
N ASP A 79 12.51 7.11 9.79
CA ASP A 79 13.85 7.69 9.55
C ASP A 79 14.97 6.70 9.89
N GLN A 80 14.87 6.06 11.05
CA GLN A 80 15.98 5.30 11.62
C GLN A 80 15.99 3.82 11.17
N PHE A 81 14.87 3.29 10.75
CA PHE A 81 14.74 1.88 10.37
C PHE A 81 14.30 1.70 8.93
N VAL A 82 13.11 2.18 8.55
CA VAL A 82 12.57 1.96 7.20
C VAL A 82 13.48 2.57 6.13
N ALA A 83 13.85 3.85 6.28
CA ALA A 83 14.65 4.56 5.30
C ALA A 83 16.14 4.20 5.32
N SER A 84 16.67 3.80 6.47
CA SER A 84 18.13 3.69 6.67
C SER A 84 18.62 2.31 7.13
N GLY A 85 17.73 1.39 7.48
CA GLY A 85 18.10 0.08 8.05
C GLY A 85 18.95 -0.78 7.13
N GLU A 86 18.69 -0.75 5.81
CA GLU A 86 19.52 -1.47 4.84
C GLU A 86 20.96 -0.93 4.82
N ARG A 87 21.14 0.38 4.84
CA ARG A 87 22.47 0.99 4.83
C ARG A 87 23.22 0.79 6.13
N LYS A 88 22.54 0.95 7.26
CA LYS A 88 23.16 0.82 8.60
C LYS A 88 23.51 -0.63 8.94
N TRP A 89 22.59 -1.56 8.65
CA TRP A 89 22.68 -2.91 9.22
C TRP A 89 22.56 -4.02 8.17
N ARG A 90 22.52 -3.67 6.90
CA ARG A 90 22.30 -4.62 5.80
C ARG A 90 20.99 -5.41 5.97
N ARG A 91 19.96 -4.77 6.52
CA ARG A 91 18.64 -5.34 6.72
C ARG A 91 17.67 -4.81 5.67
N ALA A 92 17.35 -5.65 4.70
CA ALA A 92 16.41 -5.34 3.64
C ALA A 92 14.99 -5.69 4.06
N SER A 93 14.11 -4.69 4.15
CA SER A 93 12.69 -4.82 4.49
C SER A 93 11.84 -4.74 3.23
N GLY A 94 10.87 -5.65 3.10
CA GLY A 94 9.83 -5.60 2.06
C GLY A 94 8.54 -4.94 2.54
N LEU A 95 8.55 -4.26 3.66
CA LEU A 95 7.37 -3.61 4.26
C LEU A 95 6.68 -2.67 3.27
N VAL A 96 5.35 -2.77 3.21
CA VAL A 96 4.49 -1.84 2.47
C VAL A 96 3.76 -0.95 3.45
N MET A 97 3.87 0.36 3.27
CA MET A 97 3.10 1.35 4.00
C MET A 97 1.99 1.88 3.10
N LEU A 98 0.74 1.68 3.50
CA LEU A 98 -0.43 2.21 2.82
C LEU A 98 -0.90 3.47 3.57
N LEU A 99 -0.80 4.61 2.92
CA LEU A 99 -1.03 5.91 3.54
C LEU A 99 -2.23 6.60 2.87
N PRO A 100 -3.43 6.52 3.48
CA PRO A 100 -4.58 7.27 3.00
C PRO A 100 -4.27 8.76 2.89
N HIS A 101 -4.48 9.33 1.69
CA HIS A 101 -4.07 10.68 1.32
C HIS A 101 -5.14 11.32 0.44
N GLY A 102 -5.30 12.64 0.52
CA GLY A 102 -6.22 13.41 -0.32
C GLY A 102 -6.89 14.56 0.43
N TYR A 103 -7.12 15.65 -0.28
CA TYR A 103 -7.70 16.89 0.24
C TYR A 103 -9.22 16.95 -0.04
N GLU A 104 -9.97 15.96 0.46
CA GLU A 104 -11.40 15.80 0.19
C GLU A 104 -12.30 16.29 1.34
N GLY A 105 -11.87 17.31 2.08
CA GLY A 105 -12.70 18.01 3.08
C GLY A 105 -12.87 17.27 4.42
N GLN A 106 -11.99 16.35 4.78
CA GLN A 106 -12.07 15.58 6.03
C GLN A 106 -11.37 16.25 7.22
N GLY A 107 -10.78 17.41 7.04
CA GLY A 107 -10.07 18.15 8.06
C GLY A 107 -8.55 18.21 7.82
N PRO A 108 -7.84 19.11 8.51
CA PRO A 108 -6.43 19.38 8.26
C PRO A 108 -5.52 18.19 8.58
N GLU A 109 -5.83 17.43 9.64
CA GLU A 109 -5.04 16.26 10.05
C GLU A 109 -5.47 14.95 9.40
N HIS A 110 -6.32 15.01 8.38
CA HIS A 110 -6.84 13.85 7.64
C HIS A 110 -6.61 13.98 6.13
N SER A 111 -5.74 14.86 5.71
CA SER A 111 -5.59 15.22 4.29
C SER A 111 -4.26 14.76 3.72
N SER A 112 -3.13 15.11 4.32
CA SER A 112 -1.82 14.87 3.73
C SER A 112 -1.03 13.81 4.48
N ALA A 113 -0.62 12.76 3.76
CA ALA A 113 0.41 11.84 4.24
C ALA A 113 1.83 12.43 4.16
N ARG A 114 1.97 13.67 3.72
CA ARG A 114 3.25 14.38 3.55
C ARG A 114 4.20 13.62 2.63
N LEU A 115 3.74 13.40 1.41
CA LEU A 115 4.48 12.73 0.33
C LEU A 115 5.92 13.27 0.20
N GLU A 116 6.09 14.58 0.32
CA GLU A 116 7.37 15.29 0.23
C GLU A 116 8.40 14.80 1.25
N ARG A 117 7.99 14.39 2.44
CA ARG A 117 8.89 13.84 3.45
C ARG A 117 9.49 12.50 3.03
N PHE A 118 8.67 11.64 2.43
CA PHE A 118 9.15 10.36 1.92
C PHE A 118 10.07 10.55 0.71
N LEU A 119 9.75 11.50 -0.18
CA LEU A 119 10.61 11.82 -1.30
C LEU A 119 11.97 12.37 -0.85
N GLN A 120 12.01 13.18 0.20
CA GLN A 120 13.27 13.67 0.80
C GLN A 120 14.12 12.55 1.41
N LEU A 121 13.49 11.49 1.90
CA LEU A 121 14.18 10.32 2.47
C LEU A 121 14.71 9.36 1.41
N CYS A 122 14.30 9.52 0.14
CA CYS A 122 14.79 8.67 -0.95
C CYS A 122 16.26 8.96 -1.26
N SER A 123 17.09 7.94 -1.15
CA SER A 123 18.51 7.99 -1.44
C SER A 123 19.05 6.60 -1.77
N ASN A 124 19.87 6.49 -2.80
CA ASN A 124 20.51 5.22 -3.16
C ASN A 124 19.55 4.03 -3.30
N ASP A 125 18.39 4.25 -3.89
CA ASP A 125 17.34 3.25 -4.08
C ASP A 125 16.87 2.55 -2.80
N ASN A 126 16.87 3.26 -1.67
CA ASN A 126 16.51 2.72 -0.36
C ASN A 126 15.02 2.38 -0.21
N MET A 127 14.14 3.05 -0.94
CA MET A 127 12.69 2.81 -0.89
C MET A 127 12.03 3.17 -2.22
N GLN A 128 10.77 2.75 -2.37
CA GLN A 128 9.92 3.10 -3.49
C GLN A 128 8.75 3.95 -2.99
N VAL A 129 8.43 5.03 -3.70
CA VAL A 129 7.27 5.89 -3.38
C VAL A 129 6.33 5.88 -4.57
N MET A 130 5.05 5.59 -4.34
CA MET A 130 4.05 5.42 -5.40
C MET A 130 2.72 6.06 -5.04
N ASN A 131 1.98 6.42 -6.08
CA ASN A 131 0.58 6.82 -6.02
C ASN A 131 -0.16 6.13 -7.18
N CYS A 132 -0.70 4.94 -6.93
CA CYS A 132 -1.44 4.19 -7.95
C CYS A 132 -2.87 4.70 -8.06
N THR A 133 -3.33 4.95 -9.28
CA THR A 133 -4.65 5.52 -9.58
C THR A 133 -5.62 4.54 -10.24
N THR A 134 -5.15 3.34 -10.62
CA THR A 134 -6.01 2.26 -11.11
C THR A 134 -5.88 1.00 -10.25
N PRO A 135 -6.97 0.22 -10.07
CA PRO A 135 -6.93 -1.02 -9.30
C PRO A 135 -5.89 -2.03 -9.79
N ALA A 136 -5.77 -2.22 -11.10
CA ALA A 136 -4.81 -3.17 -11.67
C ALA A 136 -3.37 -2.73 -11.39
N ASN A 137 -3.04 -1.45 -11.53
CA ASN A 137 -1.69 -0.96 -11.24
C ASN A 137 -1.34 -1.09 -9.76
N TYR A 138 -2.32 -0.83 -8.87
CA TYR A 138 -2.17 -1.07 -7.43
C TYR A 138 -1.91 -2.55 -7.13
N PHE A 139 -2.68 -3.45 -7.71
CA PHE A 139 -2.48 -4.90 -7.58
C PHE A 139 -1.08 -5.32 -8.03
N HIS A 140 -0.65 -4.87 -9.22
CA HIS A 140 0.68 -5.22 -9.73
C HIS A 140 1.82 -4.58 -8.94
N ALA A 141 1.62 -3.43 -8.31
CA ALA A 141 2.61 -2.84 -7.41
C ALA A 141 2.86 -3.76 -6.20
N LEU A 142 1.80 -4.27 -5.57
CA LEU A 142 1.90 -5.23 -4.46
C LEU A 142 2.46 -6.58 -4.91
N ARG A 143 1.96 -7.11 -6.03
CA ARG A 143 2.48 -8.36 -6.61
C ARG A 143 3.97 -8.26 -6.90
N ARG A 144 4.43 -7.17 -7.49
CA ARG A 144 5.84 -6.91 -7.81
C ARG A 144 6.72 -6.94 -6.56
N GLN A 145 6.21 -6.47 -5.41
CA GLN A 145 6.94 -6.45 -4.15
C GLN A 145 7.45 -7.84 -3.75
N MET A 146 6.66 -8.87 -4.06
CA MET A 146 7.03 -10.27 -3.77
C MET A 146 7.77 -10.98 -4.91
N HIS A 147 7.56 -10.57 -6.15
CA HIS A 147 8.18 -11.21 -7.32
C HIS A 147 9.64 -10.80 -7.56
N ARG A 148 10.10 -9.74 -6.93
CA ARG A 148 11.51 -9.31 -7.04
C ARG A 148 12.41 -10.15 -6.14
N ASP A 149 13.64 -10.39 -6.59
CA ASP A 149 14.67 -11.12 -5.83
C ASP A 149 15.31 -10.27 -4.72
N PHE A 150 14.81 -9.07 -4.50
CA PHE A 150 15.26 -8.16 -3.46
C PHE A 150 14.06 -7.56 -2.70
N ARG A 151 14.32 -7.05 -1.51
CA ARG A 151 13.33 -6.37 -0.68
C ARG A 151 13.69 -4.90 -0.53
N LYS A 152 12.71 -4.04 -0.76
CA LYS A 152 12.78 -2.58 -0.53
C LYS A 152 11.45 -2.12 0.03
N PRO A 153 11.42 -1.23 1.02
CA PRO A 153 10.18 -0.65 1.50
C PRO A 153 9.40 0.02 0.37
N LEU A 154 8.09 -0.14 0.41
CA LEU A 154 7.16 0.51 -0.52
C LEU A 154 6.25 1.46 0.25
N ILE A 155 6.35 2.73 -0.07
CA ILE A 155 5.46 3.77 0.46
C ILE A 155 4.41 4.07 -0.59
N MET A 156 3.15 3.78 -0.28
CA MET A 156 2.06 3.95 -1.22
C MET A 156 1.05 4.96 -0.71
N MET A 157 0.93 6.08 -1.42
CA MET A 157 -0.18 7.00 -1.23
C MET A 157 -1.45 6.33 -1.74
N THR A 158 -2.48 6.29 -0.91
CA THR A 158 -3.76 5.68 -1.25
C THR A 158 -4.84 6.77 -1.26
N PRO A 159 -5.19 7.32 -2.45
CA PRO A 159 -6.19 8.37 -2.56
C PRO A 159 -7.55 7.90 -2.03
N LYS A 160 -8.08 8.58 -1.01
CA LYS A 160 -9.33 8.20 -0.33
C LYS A 160 -10.54 8.26 -1.27
N SER A 161 -10.58 9.26 -2.15
CA SER A 161 -11.63 9.43 -3.14
C SER A 161 -11.79 8.23 -4.08
N LEU A 162 -10.68 7.51 -4.37
CA LEU A 162 -10.72 6.38 -5.29
C LEU A 162 -11.39 5.15 -4.69
N LEU A 163 -11.51 5.03 -3.37
CA LEU A 163 -12.14 3.87 -2.71
C LEU A 163 -13.59 3.65 -3.14
N ARG A 164 -14.30 4.70 -3.50
CA ARG A 164 -15.72 4.65 -3.90
C ARG A 164 -16.00 5.30 -5.25
N ASN A 165 -14.95 5.61 -6.00
CA ASN A 165 -15.09 6.23 -7.30
C ASN A 165 -15.51 5.18 -8.33
N LYS A 166 -16.69 5.38 -8.94
CA LYS A 166 -17.24 4.47 -9.95
C LYS A 166 -16.40 4.35 -11.23
N TYR A 167 -15.51 5.31 -11.48
CA TYR A 167 -14.59 5.30 -12.61
C TYR A 167 -13.23 4.68 -12.29
N CYS A 168 -12.94 4.42 -11.01
CA CYS A 168 -11.72 3.76 -10.60
C CYS A 168 -11.90 2.23 -10.72
N VAL A 169 -11.89 1.75 -11.95
CA VAL A 169 -12.09 0.34 -12.31
C VAL A 169 -10.99 -0.13 -13.26
N SER A 170 -10.81 -1.42 -13.35
CA SER A 170 -9.92 -2.09 -14.31
C SER A 170 -10.60 -3.34 -14.85
N ASN A 171 -10.29 -3.76 -16.07
CA ASN A 171 -10.80 -5.01 -16.62
C ASN A 171 -10.10 -6.20 -15.96
N LEU A 172 -10.70 -7.40 -16.00
CA LEU A 172 -10.10 -8.61 -15.42
C LEU A 172 -8.78 -8.97 -16.10
N GLU A 173 -8.68 -8.75 -17.40
CA GLU A 173 -7.44 -8.98 -18.17
C GLU A 173 -6.27 -8.14 -17.63
N ASP A 174 -6.55 -6.94 -17.11
CA ASP A 174 -5.51 -6.04 -16.57
C ASP A 174 -4.81 -6.63 -15.33
N PHE A 175 -5.45 -7.58 -14.64
CA PHE A 175 -4.87 -8.29 -13.50
C PHE A 175 -4.12 -9.58 -13.88
N SER A 176 -4.11 -9.94 -15.16
CA SER A 176 -3.55 -11.20 -15.64
C SER A 176 -2.02 -11.26 -15.51
N LYS A 177 -1.46 -12.48 -15.67
CA LYS A 177 -0.02 -12.72 -15.61
C LYS A 177 0.76 -12.03 -16.75
N SER A 178 0.09 -11.73 -17.86
CA SER A 178 0.67 -11.03 -19.01
C SER A 178 0.89 -9.53 -18.76
N ASN A 179 0.22 -8.97 -17.76
CA ASN A 179 0.32 -7.57 -17.38
C ASN A 179 1.26 -7.36 -16.18
N SER A 180 1.74 -6.14 -16.03
CA SER A 180 2.70 -5.77 -15.00
C SER A 180 2.46 -4.35 -14.48
N PHE A 181 3.21 -3.97 -13.47
CA PHE A 181 3.19 -2.62 -12.94
C PHE A 181 3.74 -1.60 -13.96
N HIS A 182 2.99 -0.53 -14.17
CA HIS A 182 3.38 0.60 -15.00
C HIS A 182 3.82 1.78 -14.10
N ARG A 183 5.02 2.29 -14.36
CA ARG A 183 5.54 3.48 -13.64
C ARG A 183 4.78 4.75 -14.01
N ILE A 184 4.31 4.80 -15.25
CA ILE A 184 3.52 5.90 -15.81
C ILE A 184 2.33 5.25 -16.51
N LEU A 185 1.14 5.72 -16.21
CA LEU A 185 -0.06 5.34 -16.93
C LEU A 185 -0.21 6.28 -18.12
N TRP A 186 -0.38 5.69 -19.30
CA TRP A 186 -0.60 6.45 -20.53
C TRP A 186 -2.05 6.89 -20.62
N ASP A 187 -2.27 8.12 -21.04
CA ASP A 187 -3.61 8.60 -21.37
C ASP A 187 -3.95 8.22 -22.82
N HIS A 188 -4.77 7.18 -22.98
CA HIS A 188 -5.19 6.69 -24.29
C HIS A 188 -6.20 7.62 -25.00
N ALA A 189 -6.74 8.60 -24.31
CA ALA A 189 -7.62 9.60 -24.91
C ALA A 189 -6.86 10.68 -25.69
N ILE A 190 -5.54 10.76 -25.49
CA ILE A 190 -4.69 11.74 -26.16
C ILE A 190 -3.91 11.02 -27.27
N ASP A 191 -4.15 11.41 -28.51
CA ASP A 191 -3.30 11.00 -29.64
C ASP A 191 -1.92 11.66 -29.50
N PRO A 192 -0.83 10.89 -29.36
CA PRO A 192 0.52 11.43 -29.24
C PRO A 192 0.96 12.27 -30.45
N GLN A 193 0.30 12.08 -31.59
CA GLN A 193 0.58 12.84 -32.82
C GLN A 193 -0.29 14.10 -32.97
N SER A 194 -1.28 14.27 -32.11
CA SER A 194 -2.11 15.45 -32.16
C SER A 194 -1.30 16.69 -31.72
N LYS A 195 -1.28 17.69 -32.56
CA LYS A 195 -0.65 19.00 -32.26
C LYS A 195 -1.57 19.96 -31.51
N GLY A 196 -2.55 19.42 -30.79
CA GLY A 196 -3.51 20.23 -30.00
C GLY A 196 -2.95 20.63 -28.64
N PHE A 197 -3.46 21.74 -28.08
CA PHE A 197 -3.15 22.13 -26.71
C PHE A 197 -3.98 21.28 -25.74
N ILE A 198 -3.35 20.73 -24.72
CA ILE A 198 -4.04 20.13 -23.57
C ILE A 198 -4.49 21.29 -22.68
N LYS A 199 -5.80 21.42 -22.50
CA LYS A 199 -6.35 22.36 -21.52
C LYS A 199 -6.36 21.64 -20.15
N LEU A 200 -5.48 22.06 -19.28
CA LEU A 200 -5.44 21.60 -17.88
C LEU A 200 -6.56 22.26 -17.07
#